data_ce8e8357922b8dc0e0039cd9ba435525
#
_entry.id   ce8e8357922b8dc0e0039cd9ba435525
#
_cell.length_a   1.000
_cell.length_b   1.000
_cell.length_c   1.000
_cell.angle_alpha   90.00
_cell.angle_beta   90.00
_cell.angle_gamma   90.00
#
_symmetry.space_group_name_H-M   'P 1'
#
loop_
_entity.id
_entity.type
_entity.pdbx_description
1 polymer ?
#
loop_
_entity_poly.entity_id
_entity_poly.type
_entity_poly.pdbx_seq_one_letter_code
_entity_poly.pdbx_strand_id
1 'polypeptide(L)'
;MKIKVLISSVLLCISGCAFAPFVVSPIVTGVLMWKEGEAKKYYKEESRVMVRSVKLALAELKHPIHKESNTKEGLYIEAGEGDIFKIKVNKVKNGITEVRCRINIMGDKPYAELLYAEIDSFTGTIDYDEEGKPTKLRKRRILANTP
;
A
#
# COMPACT_ATOMS: atom_id res chain seq x y z
N MET A 1 36.01 -42.05 50.08
CA MET A 1 35.51 -43.02 49.15
C MET A 1 34.62 -42.32 48.15
N LYS A 2 35.15 -42.05 46.97
CA LYS A 2 34.51 -41.95 45.64
C LYS A 2 33.20 -41.08 45.48
N ILE A 3 33.38 -39.79 45.39
CA ILE A 3 32.44 -38.90 44.76
C ILE A 3 33.14 -38.31 43.52
N LYS A 4 33.12 -39.07 42.47
CA LYS A 4 33.64 -38.69 41.15
C LYS A 4 32.60 -39.02 40.11
N VAL A 5 31.49 -38.42 40.05
CA VAL A 5 30.58 -38.58 38.88
C VAL A 5 29.48 -37.50 38.86
N LEU A 6 29.72 -36.29 39.02
CA LEU A 6 28.60 -35.33 38.90
C LEU A 6 28.96 -33.98 38.30
N ILE A 7 30.01 -33.90 37.51
CA ILE A 7 30.39 -32.64 36.85
C ILE A 7 30.40 -32.74 35.31
N SER A 8 29.72 -33.74 34.75
CA SER A 8 29.77 -33.92 33.28
C SER A 8 28.44 -33.69 32.55
N SER A 9 27.48 -33.04 33.19
CA SER A 9 26.15 -32.95 32.53
C SER A 9 25.56 -31.54 32.40
N VAL A 10 26.36 -30.50 32.56
CA VAL A 10 25.80 -29.12 32.49
C VAL A 10 26.33 -28.32 31.31
N LEU A 11 27.05 -28.90 30.39
CA LEU A 11 27.68 -28.15 29.30
C LEU A 11 27.03 -28.40 27.94
N LEU A 12 25.72 -28.64 27.87
CA LEU A 12 25.07 -28.95 26.58
C LEU A 12 23.74 -28.24 26.34
N CYS A 13 23.66 -26.96 26.67
CA CYS A 13 22.44 -26.22 26.35
C CYS A 13 22.66 -24.75 25.94
N ILE A 14 23.70 -24.42 25.18
CA ILE A 14 23.83 -23.08 24.61
C ILE A 14 24.11 -23.14 23.12
N SER A 15 23.35 -23.96 22.40
CA SER A 15 23.21 -23.80 20.95
C SER A 15 21.79 -23.27 20.65
N GLY A 16 21.42 -22.21 21.33
CA GLY A 16 20.28 -21.41 20.98
C GLY A 16 20.60 -20.70 19.66
N CYS A 17 20.31 -21.33 18.54
CA CYS A 17 20.16 -20.65 17.27
C CYS A 17 19.19 -19.50 17.51
N ALA A 18 19.72 -18.28 17.54
CA ALA A 18 18.94 -17.08 17.38
C ALA A 18 18.37 -17.08 15.95
N PHE A 19 17.34 -17.89 15.71
CA PHE A 19 16.39 -17.63 14.66
C PHE A 19 15.69 -16.35 15.08
N ALA A 20 16.25 -15.20 14.67
CA ALA A 20 15.48 -13.98 14.64
C ALA A 20 14.24 -14.32 13.77
N PRO A 21 13.03 -14.31 14.34
CA PRO A 21 11.87 -14.45 13.52
C PRO A 21 11.90 -13.25 12.56
N PHE A 22 12.07 -13.52 11.28
CA PHE A 22 11.74 -12.56 10.25
C PHE A 22 10.26 -12.28 10.46
N VAL A 23 9.96 -11.25 11.21
CA VAL A 23 8.61 -10.73 11.33
C VAL A 23 8.30 -10.10 9.97
N VAL A 24 7.88 -10.94 9.04
CA VAL A 24 7.25 -10.47 7.81
C VAL A 24 5.95 -9.82 8.29
N SER A 25 5.99 -8.51 8.48
CA SER A 25 4.78 -7.77 8.80
C SER A 25 3.73 -8.08 7.75
N PRO A 26 2.56 -8.63 8.14
CA PRO A 26 1.53 -8.95 7.17
C PRO A 26 1.16 -7.68 6.41
N ILE A 27 1.12 -7.76 5.08
CA ILE A 27 0.64 -6.65 4.26
C ILE A 27 -0.86 -6.54 4.51
N VAL A 28 -1.26 -5.53 5.25
CA VAL A 28 -2.67 -5.23 5.49
C VAL A 28 -3.18 -4.41 4.31
N THR A 29 -4.07 -5.00 3.50
CA THR A 29 -4.68 -4.30 2.37
C THR A 29 -5.89 -3.48 2.81
N GLY A 30 -6.17 -2.38 2.12
CA GLY A 30 -7.33 -1.54 2.37
C GLY A 30 -7.18 -0.51 3.50
N VAL A 31 -6.13 -0.60 4.32
CA VAL A 31 -5.89 0.36 5.42
C VAL A 31 -4.94 1.46 4.96
N LEU A 32 -5.33 2.72 5.20
CA LEU A 32 -4.47 3.87 4.98
C LEU A 32 -3.51 4.03 6.17
N MET A 33 -2.23 3.95 5.87
CA MET A 33 -1.16 4.16 6.84
C MET A 33 -0.53 5.53 6.63
N TRP A 34 -0.25 6.22 7.73
CA TRP A 34 0.45 7.50 7.71
C TRP A 34 1.75 7.42 8.47
N LYS A 35 2.84 7.77 7.83
CA LYS A 35 4.17 7.80 8.46
C LYS A 35 5.05 8.89 7.84
N GLU A 36 5.61 9.75 8.67
CA GLU A 36 6.61 10.77 8.28
C GLU A 36 6.17 11.66 7.11
N GLY A 37 4.88 12.09 7.11
CA GLY A 37 4.32 12.93 6.06
C GLY A 37 3.98 12.18 4.76
N GLU A 38 4.04 10.86 4.76
CA GLU A 38 3.68 10.01 3.62
C GLU A 38 2.47 9.14 3.95
N ALA A 39 1.47 9.17 3.10
CA ALA A 39 0.34 8.26 3.14
C ALA A 39 0.63 7.04 2.27
N LYS A 40 0.29 5.87 2.78
CA LYS A 40 0.51 4.59 2.08
C LYS A 40 -0.68 3.67 2.25
N LYS A 41 -1.09 3.02 1.16
CA LYS A 41 -2.15 2.02 1.17
C LYS A 41 -1.84 0.89 0.20
N TYR A 42 -2.17 -0.34 0.59
CA TYR A 42 -2.06 -1.53 -0.26
C TYR A 42 -3.42 -1.92 -0.81
N TYR A 43 -3.45 -2.27 -2.08
CA TYR A 43 -4.64 -2.68 -2.81
C TYR A 43 -4.47 -4.09 -3.36
N LYS A 44 -5.53 -4.90 -3.31
CA LYS A 44 -5.60 -6.20 -3.98
C LYS A 44 -6.02 -6.00 -5.44
N GLU A 45 -5.25 -5.18 -6.14
CA GLU A 45 -5.51 -4.81 -7.52
C GLU A 45 -4.21 -4.80 -8.31
N GLU A 46 -4.33 -5.00 -9.61
CA GLU A 46 -3.19 -4.89 -10.51
C GLU A 46 -2.69 -3.45 -10.61
N SER A 47 -1.38 -3.29 -10.78
CA SER A 47 -0.74 -1.99 -10.91
C SER A 47 -1.36 -1.11 -12.01
N ARG A 48 -1.78 -1.73 -13.11
CA ARG A 48 -2.45 -1.04 -14.24
C ARG A 48 -3.77 -0.39 -13.83
N VAL A 49 -4.58 -1.12 -13.07
CA VAL A 49 -5.85 -0.63 -12.52
C VAL A 49 -5.58 0.51 -11.55
N MET A 50 -4.61 0.35 -10.66
CA MET A 50 -4.25 1.39 -9.69
C MET A 50 -3.73 2.67 -10.35
N VAL A 51 -2.87 2.57 -11.35
CA VAL A 51 -2.39 3.72 -12.12
C VAL A 51 -3.57 4.50 -12.73
N ARG A 52 -4.53 3.78 -13.35
CA ARG A 52 -5.72 4.40 -13.92
C ARG A 52 -6.56 5.09 -12.84
N SER A 53 -6.80 4.43 -11.71
CA SER A 53 -7.60 4.97 -10.61
C SER A 53 -6.96 6.22 -10.00
N VAL A 54 -5.65 6.23 -9.82
CA VAL A 54 -4.90 7.40 -9.36
C VAL A 54 -5.04 8.58 -10.32
N LYS A 55 -4.90 8.33 -11.63
CA LYS A 55 -5.04 9.38 -12.65
C LYS A 55 -6.47 9.96 -12.69
N LEU A 56 -7.48 9.10 -12.58
CA LEU A 56 -8.87 9.53 -12.53
C LEU A 56 -9.17 10.35 -11.26
N ALA A 57 -8.65 9.93 -10.10
CA ALA A 57 -8.79 10.66 -8.85
C ALA A 57 -8.14 12.05 -8.93
N LEU A 58 -6.93 12.15 -9.49
CA LEU A 58 -6.27 13.43 -9.70
C LEU A 58 -7.06 14.33 -10.64
N ALA A 59 -7.62 13.79 -11.71
CA ALA A 59 -8.45 14.55 -12.65
C ALA A 59 -9.75 15.05 -11.99
N GLU A 60 -10.42 14.22 -11.19
CA GLU A 60 -11.62 14.61 -10.45
C GLU A 60 -11.33 15.74 -9.44
N LEU A 61 -10.20 15.65 -8.75
CA LEU A 61 -9.72 16.66 -7.82
C LEU A 61 -9.08 17.88 -8.52
N LYS A 62 -9.07 17.90 -9.87
CA LYS A 62 -8.54 18.98 -10.70
C LYS A 62 -7.04 19.23 -10.49
N HIS A 63 -6.27 18.16 -10.27
CA HIS A 63 -4.81 18.23 -10.16
C HIS A 63 -4.16 17.75 -11.46
N PRO A 64 -3.66 18.67 -12.30
CA PRO A 64 -2.99 18.31 -13.54
C PRO A 64 -1.71 17.51 -13.26
N ILE A 65 -1.48 16.49 -14.07
CA ILE A 65 -0.26 15.69 -14.01
C ILE A 65 0.83 16.41 -14.81
N HIS A 66 1.95 16.72 -14.16
CA HIS A 66 3.07 17.42 -14.75
C HIS A 66 4.20 16.47 -15.17
N LYS A 67 4.34 15.36 -14.44
CA LYS A 67 5.40 14.42 -14.69
C LYS A 67 4.96 13.01 -14.43
N GLU A 68 5.31 12.11 -15.36
CA GLU A 68 5.23 10.67 -15.20
C GLU A 68 6.57 10.05 -15.53
N SER A 69 7.02 9.10 -14.73
CA SER A 69 8.22 8.34 -15.00
C SER A 69 8.11 6.91 -14.52
N ASN A 70 8.48 5.98 -15.39
CA ASN A 70 8.56 4.58 -15.01
C ASN A 70 9.74 4.37 -14.06
N THR A 71 9.51 3.61 -13.00
CA THR A 71 10.52 3.17 -12.06
C THR A 71 10.70 1.66 -12.17
N LYS A 72 11.71 1.10 -11.51
CA LYS A 72 11.92 -0.36 -11.50
C LYS A 72 10.74 -1.12 -10.87
N GLU A 73 10.01 -0.48 -9.97
CA GLU A 73 8.94 -1.07 -9.17
C GLU A 73 7.54 -0.71 -9.66
N GLY A 74 7.41 0.32 -10.52
CA GLY A 74 6.13 0.79 -11.00
C GLY A 74 6.18 2.16 -11.67
N LEU A 75 5.28 3.06 -11.28
CA LEU A 75 5.13 4.39 -11.85
C LEU A 75 5.23 5.48 -10.78
N TYR A 76 5.97 6.53 -11.09
CA TYR A 76 6.00 7.78 -10.35
C TYR A 76 5.18 8.84 -11.07
N ILE A 77 4.31 9.53 -10.34
CA ILE A 77 3.47 10.62 -10.83
C ILE A 77 3.70 11.85 -9.96
N GLU A 78 3.87 13.01 -10.61
CA GLU A 78 3.88 14.31 -9.96
C GLU A 78 2.75 15.16 -10.55
N ALA A 79 1.89 15.68 -9.68
CA ALA A 79 0.68 16.38 -10.07
C ALA A 79 0.38 17.56 -9.13
N GLY A 80 -0.51 18.48 -9.57
CA GLY A 80 -1.04 19.57 -8.76
C GLY A 80 -0.54 20.95 -9.18
N GLU A 81 -1.32 21.97 -8.90
CA GLU A 81 -0.99 23.38 -9.02
C GLU A 81 -1.05 24.01 -7.63
N GLY A 82 0.10 24.48 -7.12
CA GLY A 82 0.22 24.96 -5.73
C GLY A 82 0.62 23.83 -4.78
N ASP A 83 -0.28 22.92 -4.46
CA ASP A 83 0.06 21.70 -3.72
C ASP A 83 0.64 20.64 -4.66
N ILE A 84 1.81 20.13 -4.34
CA ILE A 84 2.50 19.13 -5.15
C ILE A 84 2.28 17.73 -4.60
N PHE A 85 1.63 16.90 -5.39
CA PHE A 85 1.41 15.48 -5.11
C PHE A 85 2.53 14.66 -5.73
N LYS A 86 3.25 13.93 -4.91
CA LYS A 86 4.26 12.94 -5.33
C LYS A 86 3.71 11.56 -5.06
N ILE A 87 3.30 10.86 -6.10
CA ILE A 87 2.63 9.57 -5.97
C ILE A 87 3.48 8.48 -6.59
N LYS A 88 3.63 7.37 -5.88
CA LYS A 88 4.27 6.16 -6.37
C LYS A 88 3.27 5.03 -6.39
N VAL A 89 3.16 4.36 -7.51
CA VAL A 89 2.32 3.17 -7.69
C VAL A 89 3.25 2.00 -7.96
N ASN A 90 3.49 1.18 -6.96
CA ASN A 90 4.49 0.11 -7.01
C ASN A 90 3.82 -1.26 -6.96
N LYS A 91 4.24 -2.17 -7.84
CA LYS A 91 3.86 -3.58 -7.75
C LYS A 91 4.68 -4.23 -6.64
N VAL A 92 4.04 -4.75 -5.60
CA VAL A 92 4.72 -5.40 -4.46
C VAL A 92 4.88 -6.89 -4.71
N LYS A 93 3.79 -7.56 -5.08
CA LYS A 93 3.75 -8.98 -5.45
C LYS A 93 2.49 -9.25 -6.27
N ASN A 94 2.29 -10.49 -6.69
CA ASN A 94 1.15 -10.83 -7.55
C ASN A 94 -0.19 -10.37 -6.98
N GLY A 95 -0.89 -9.52 -7.74
CA GLY A 95 -2.19 -8.98 -7.36
C GLY A 95 -2.19 -7.97 -6.21
N ILE A 96 -1.01 -7.51 -5.73
CA ILE A 96 -0.93 -6.48 -4.71
C ILE A 96 -0.12 -5.30 -5.22
N THR A 97 -0.73 -4.12 -5.15
CA THR A 97 -0.12 -2.84 -5.52
C THR A 97 -0.10 -1.91 -4.32
N GLU A 98 1.02 -1.27 -4.10
CA GLU A 98 1.20 -0.22 -3.11
C GLU A 98 1.04 1.14 -3.78
N VAL A 99 0.23 1.99 -3.19
CA VAL A 99 0.15 3.42 -3.55
C VAL A 99 0.68 4.24 -2.39
N ARG A 100 1.69 5.06 -2.66
CA ARG A 100 2.25 6.02 -1.71
C ARG A 100 2.01 7.42 -2.22
N CYS A 101 1.63 8.32 -1.33
CA CYS A 101 1.45 9.72 -1.64
C CYS A 101 2.08 10.60 -0.58
N ARG A 102 2.88 11.58 -1.04
CA ARG A 102 3.33 12.71 -0.23
C ARG A 102 2.82 13.99 -0.88
N ILE A 103 2.20 14.83 -0.09
CA ILE A 103 1.70 16.13 -0.53
C ILE A 103 2.62 17.19 0.07
N ASN A 104 3.25 17.99 -0.78
CA ASN A 104 4.25 18.97 -0.39
C ASN A 104 5.46 18.34 0.35
N ILE A 105 6.22 19.13 1.07
CA ILE A 105 7.41 18.68 1.79
C ILE A 105 7.04 18.00 3.11
N MET A 106 6.12 18.58 3.84
CA MET A 106 5.74 18.11 5.19
C MET A 106 4.69 17.02 5.20
N GLY A 107 3.98 16.84 4.07
CA GLY A 107 2.78 16.02 3.98
C GLY A 107 1.54 16.75 4.47
N ASP A 108 0.39 16.39 3.91
CA ASP A 108 -0.94 16.89 4.31
C ASP A 108 -1.85 15.68 4.49
N LYS A 109 -2.11 15.33 5.76
CA LYS A 109 -2.88 14.12 6.06
C LYS A 109 -4.34 14.23 5.63
N PRO A 110 -5.09 15.29 5.97
CA PRO A 110 -6.49 15.45 5.54
C PRO A 110 -6.63 15.38 4.02
N TYR A 111 -5.72 16.01 3.30
CA TYR A 111 -5.78 16.01 1.84
C TYR A 111 -5.37 14.66 1.23
N ALA A 112 -4.43 13.95 1.86
CA ALA A 112 -4.11 12.59 1.46
C ALA A 112 -5.31 11.64 1.69
N GLU A 113 -6.04 11.78 2.79
CA GLU A 113 -7.28 11.02 3.05
C GLU A 113 -8.33 11.27 1.97
N LEU A 114 -8.50 12.52 1.53
CA LEU A 114 -9.40 12.87 0.44
C LEU A 114 -8.97 12.22 -0.89
N LEU A 115 -7.69 12.30 -1.24
CA LEU A 115 -7.16 11.66 -2.44
C LEU A 115 -7.38 10.15 -2.42
N TYR A 116 -7.10 9.48 -1.29
CA TYR A 116 -7.30 8.05 -1.19
C TYR A 116 -8.78 7.65 -1.21
N ALA A 117 -9.67 8.44 -0.64
CA ALA A 117 -11.11 8.23 -0.77
C ALA A 117 -11.56 8.31 -2.25
N GLU A 118 -10.99 9.24 -3.01
CA GLU A 118 -11.29 9.36 -4.44
C GLU A 118 -10.68 8.21 -5.22
N ILE A 119 -9.44 7.79 -4.95
CA ILE A 119 -8.84 6.59 -5.55
C ILE A 119 -9.73 5.36 -5.28
N ASP A 120 -10.18 5.18 -4.05
CA ASP A 120 -11.05 4.07 -3.66
C ASP A 120 -12.37 4.06 -4.46
N SER A 121 -12.90 5.24 -4.80
CA SER A 121 -14.11 5.35 -5.62
C SER A 121 -13.92 4.84 -7.06
N PHE A 122 -12.71 4.87 -7.56
CA PHE A 122 -12.35 4.42 -8.92
C PHE A 122 -11.74 3.02 -8.98
N THR A 123 -11.19 2.50 -7.88
CA THR A 123 -10.57 1.18 -7.86
C THR A 123 -11.55 0.04 -8.09
N GLY A 124 -12.86 0.30 -8.01
CA GLY A 124 -13.81 -0.79 -8.06
C GLY A 124 -13.50 -1.82 -6.97
N THR A 125 -13.15 -1.34 -5.77
CA THR A 125 -13.08 -2.19 -4.60
C THR A 125 -14.44 -2.87 -4.55
N ILE A 126 -14.47 -4.11 -5.03
CA ILE A 126 -15.65 -4.94 -4.97
C ILE A 126 -15.80 -5.20 -3.48
N ASP A 127 -16.70 -4.46 -2.85
CA ASP A 127 -17.15 -4.82 -1.51
C ASP A 127 -17.81 -6.19 -1.69
N TYR A 128 -17.21 -7.19 -1.13
CA TYR A 128 -17.79 -8.52 -1.05
C TYR A 128 -18.76 -8.47 0.13
N ASP A 129 -19.98 -8.99 -0.08
CA ASP A 129 -20.89 -9.24 1.03
C ASP A 129 -20.33 -10.32 1.96
N GLU A 130 -20.99 -10.54 3.09
CA GLU A 130 -20.55 -11.53 4.09
C GLU A 130 -20.49 -12.97 3.52
N GLU A 131 -21.07 -13.20 2.35
CA GLU A 131 -21.07 -14.48 1.63
C GLU A 131 -19.98 -14.54 0.53
N GLY A 132 -19.15 -13.49 0.39
CA GLY A 132 -18.09 -13.44 -0.60
C GLY A 132 -18.57 -13.15 -2.03
N LYS A 133 -19.79 -12.64 -2.20
CA LYS A 133 -20.30 -12.21 -3.51
C LYS A 133 -20.02 -10.73 -3.77
N PRO A 134 -19.58 -10.37 -4.99
CA PRO A 134 -19.31 -8.98 -5.32
C PRO A 134 -20.60 -8.16 -5.33
N THR A 135 -20.68 -7.16 -4.48
CA THR A 135 -21.79 -6.21 -4.47
C THR A 135 -21.76 -5.31 -5.71
N LYS A 136 -22.82 -5.35 -6.50
CA LYS A 136 -22.94 -4.72 -7.84
C LYS A 136 -22.85 -3.19 -7.88
N LEU A 137 -22.69 -2.50 -6.76
CA LEU A 137 -22.98 -1.05 -6.67
C LEU A 137 -21.87 -0.11 -7.17
N ARG A 138 -20.62 -0.55 -7.32
CA ARG A 138 -19.52 0.35 -7.74
C ARG A 138 -19.12 0.30 -9.21
N LYS A 139 -19.59 -0.68 -9.98
CA LYS A 139 -19.28 -0.77 -11.42
C LYS A 139 -19.81 0.40 -12.27
N ARG A 140 -20.78 1.16 -11.77
CA ARG A 140 -21.42 2.24 -12.53
C ARG A 140 -20.59 3.50 -12.71
N ARG A 141 -19.71 3.86 -11.77
CA ARG A 141 -18.89 5.09 -11.90
C ARG A 141 -17.75 4.96 -12.90
N ILE A 142 -17.14 3.79 -13.00
CA ILE A 142 -16.01 3.55 -13.92
C ILE A 142 -16.51 3.53 -15.38
N LEU A 143 -17.70 3.04 -15.62
CA LEU A 143 -18.29 2.95 -16.98
C LEU A 143 -18.95 4.24 -17.44
N ALA A 144 -19.37 5.11 -16.53
CA ALA A 144 -20.02 6.39 -16.86
C ALA A 144 -19.02 7.47 -17.30
N ASN A 145 -17.74 7.34 -16.94
CA ASN A 145 -16.68 8.31 -17.25
C ASN A 145 -15.64 7.79 -18.25
N THR A 146 -15.98 6.82 -19.08
CA THR A 146 -15.17 6.44 -20.24
C THR A 146 -15.64 7.26 -21.42
N PRO A 147 -14.82 8.18 -21.99
CA PRO A 147 -15.13 8.85 -23.24
C PRO A 147 -15.18 7.86 -24.40
#